data_6ea6e27ff4728bb6d7640b0d406cb680
#
_entry.id   6ea6e27ff4728bb6d7640b0d406cb680
#
_cell.length_a   1.000
_cell.length_b   1.000
_cell.length_c   1.000
_cell.angle_alpha   90.00
_cell.angle_beta   90.00
_cell.angle_gamma   90.00
#
_symmetry.space_group_name_H-M   'P 1'
#
loop_
_entity.id
_entity.type
_entity.pdbx_description
1 polymer ?
#
loop_
_entity_poly.entity_id
_entity_poly.type
_entity_poly.pdbx_seq_one_letter_code
_entity_poly.pdbx_strand_id
1 'polypeptide(L)'
;MRVLLGEPAGWYLLEASGELYLDVNCNQSAVGFGILVRLDPAEGTSFAARGRAFAAELAGQIAGSPRTYWPRNVTGPLQNQVHEAIMTHQRETGTGPAR
;
A
#
# COMPACT_ATOMS: atom_id res chain seq x y z
N MET A 1 -9.86 -8.82 -3.49
CA MET A 1 -8.99 -7.63 -3.36
C MET A 1 -8.24 -7.40 -4.66
N ARG A 2 -8.08 -6.16 -5.05
CA ARG A 2 -7.58 -5.81 -6.36
C ARG A 2 -6.56 -4.68 -6.26
N VAL A 3 -5.42 -4.82 -6.97
CA VAL A 3 -4.43 -3.75 -7.03
C VAL A 3 -4.89 -2.72 -8.05
N LEU A 4 -4.97 -1.47 -7.64
CA LEU A 4 -5.36 -0.36 -8.52
C LEU A 4 -4.14 0.36 -9.09
N LEU A 5 -3.15 0.64 -8.26
CA LEU A 5 -1.94 1.36 -8.64
C LEU A 5 -0.76 0.77 -7.90
N GLY A 6 0.44 1.03 -8.37
CA GLY A 6 1.63 0.59 -7.66
C GLY A 6 2.92 1.16 -8.21
N GLU A 7 3.91 1.20 -7.32
CA GLU A 7 5.31 1.45 -7.64
C GLU A 7 6.07 0.23 -7.13
N PRO A 8 6.56 -0.63 -8.00
CA PRO A 8 7.25 -1.84 -7.55
C PRO A 8 8.35 -1.52 -6.54
N ALA A 9 8.42 -2.32 -5.49
CA ALA A 9 9.35 -2.15 -4.37
C ALA A 9 9.08 -0.90 -3.52
N GLY A 10 8.04 -0.15 -3.79
CA GLY A 10 7.69 1.05 -3.03
C GLY A 10 6.35 0.92 -2.32
N TRP A 11 5.26 0.95 -3.08
CA TRP A 11 3.92 0.90 -2.50
C TRP A 11 2.91 0.37 -3.51
N TYR A 12 1.80 -0.12 -2.97
CA TYR A 12 0.65 -0.54 -3.80
C TYR A 12 -0.63 -0.01 -3.18
N LEU A 13 -1.54 0.46 -4.03
CA LEU A 13 -2.89 0.85 -3.62
C LEU A 13 -3.85 -0.23 -4.07
N LEU A 14 -4.65 -0.73 -3.13
CA LEU A 14 -5.57 -1.83 -3.38
C LEU A 14 -6.98 -1.46 -2.96
N GLU A 15 -7.95 -2.19 -3.52
CA GLU A 15 -9.36 -2.01 -3.17
C GLU A 15 -9.97 -3.36 -2.80
N ALA A 16 -10.79 -3.36 -1.76
CA ALA A 16 -11.59 -4.52 -1.38
C ALA A 16 -12.85 -4.04 -0.68
N SER A 17 -14.00 -4.51 -1.15
CA SER A 17 -15.29 -4.24 -0.51
C SER A 17 -15.56 -2.75 -0.31
N GLY A 18 -15.17 -1.93 -1.28
CA GLY A 18 -15.39 -0.50 -1.21
C GLY A 18 -14.39 0.28 -0.36
N GLU A 19 -13.42 -0.41 0.22
CA GLU A 19 -12.37 0.23 1.02
C GLU A 19 -11.08 0.29 0.25
N LEU A 20 -10.28 1.32 0.51
CA LEU A 20 -8.97 1.47 -0.10
C LEU A 20 -7.87 1.20 0.91
N TYR A 21 -6.84 0.52 0.46
CA TYR A 21 -5.71 0.14 1.31
C TYR A 21 -4.42 0.54 0.62
N LEU A 22 -3.47 1.06 1.39
CA LEU A 22 -2.15 1.42 0.87
C LEU A 22 -1.11 0.60 1.60
N ASP A 23 -0.39 -0.23 0.86
CA ASP A 23 0.67 -1.06 1.40
C ASP A 23 2.01 -0.41 1.05
N VAL A 24 2.73 0.04 2.06
CA VAL A 24 3.96 0.82 1.86
C VAL A 24 5.16 0.05 2.39
N ASN A 25 6.17 -0.06 1.56
CA ASN A 25 7.42 -0.67 1.96
C ASN A 25 8.27 0.37 2.71
N CYS A 26 8.43 0.15 4.01
CA CYS A 26 9.19 1.07 4.87
C CYS A 26 10.58 0.49 5.09
N ASN A 27 11.45 0.69 4.14
CA ASN A 27 12.77 0.07 4.19
C ASN A 27 13.73 0.95 4.97
N GLN A 28 13.53 1.01 6.28
CA GLN A 28 14.28 1.89 7.17
C GLN A 28 15.52 1.24 7.78
N SER A 29 15.74 -0.04 7.50
CA SER A 29 16.86 -0.77 8.08
C SER A 29 17.24 -1.90 7.13
N ALA A 30 18.24 -2.67 7.52
CA ALA A 30 18.65 -3.83 6.73
C ALA A 30 17.51 -4.82 6.54
N VAL A 31 16.58 -4.86 7.50
CA VAL A 31 15.40 -5.71 7.39
C VAL A 31 14.22 -4.80 7.15
N GLY A 32 13.82 -4.67 5.91
CA GLY A 32 12.66 -3.85 5.56
C GLY A 32 11.37 -4.42 6.13
N PHE A 33 10.37 -3.56 6.27
CA PHE A 33 9.05 -3.98 6.70
C PHE A 33 8.00 -3.15 5.97
N GLY A 34 6.76 -3.60 6.01
CA GLY A 34 5.66 -2.90 5.36
C GLY A 34 4.64 -2.41 6.37
N ILE A 35 3.96 -1.32 6.01
CA ILE A 35 2.81 -0.82 6.76
C ILE A 35 1.63 -0.83 5.82
N LEU A 36 0.53 -1.45 6.25
CA LEU A 36 -0.71 -1.52 5.49
C LEU A 36 -1.72 -0.61 6.16
N VAL A 37 -2.13 0.45 5.48
CA VAL A 37 -3.05 1.44 6.02
C VAL A 37 -4.34 1.42 5.23
N ARG A 38 -5.49 1.36 5.93
CA ARG A 38 -6.78 1.58 5.30
C ARG A 38 -7.01 3.09 5.23
N LEU A 39 -7.34 3.60 4.05
CA LEU A 39 -7.60 5.03 3.90
C LEU A 39 -8.87 5.42 4.65
N ASP A 40 -8.82 6.53 5.37
CA ASP A 40 -10.02 7.05 6.01
C ASP A 40 -10.86 7.82 4.97
N PRO A 41 -12.09 8.25 5.32
CA PRO A 41 -12.94 8.92 4.33
C PRO A 41 -12.31 10.16 3.70
N ALA A 42 -11.57 10.95 4.47
CA ALA A 42 -10.91 12.14 3.94
C ALA A 42 -9.80 11.77 2.96
N GLU A 43 -9.04 10.74 3.27
CA GLU A 43 -8.00 10.24 2.38
C GLU A 43 -8.59 9.67 1.10
N GLY A 44 -9.70 8.94 1.23
CA GLY A 44 -10.39 8.41 0.06
C GLY A 44 -10.90 9.51 -0.86
N THR A 45 -11.42 10.59 -0.30
CA THR A 45 -11.87 11.76 -1.07
C THR A 45 -10.67 12.41 -1.78
N SER A 46 -9.55 12.56 -1.09
CA SER A 46 -8.35 13.13 -1.69
C SER A 46 -7.84 12.27 -2.83
N PHE A 47 -7.88 10.96 -2.67
CA PHE A 47 -7.48 10.06 -3.75
C PHE A 47 -8.42 10.19 -4.95
N ALA A 48 -9.72 10.27 -4.72
CA ALA A 48 -10.68 10.43 -5.80
C ALA A 48 -10.43 11.71 -6.60
N ALA A 49 -9.99 12.77 -5.92
CA ALA A 49 -9.74 14.06 -6.56
C ALA A 49 -8.36 14.14 -7.22
N ARG A 50 -7.35 13.55 -6.61
CA ARG A 50 -5.95 13.72 -7.03
C ARG A 50 -5.32 12.46 -7.63
N GLY A 51 -5.93 11.31 -7.46
CA GLY A 51 -5.47 10.05 -8.03
C GLY A 51 -4.09 9.62 -7.56
N ARG A 52 -3.27 9.16 -8.49
CA ARG A 52 -1.94 8.63 -8.18
C ARG A 52 -1.06 9.61 -7.40
N ALA A 53 -1.17 10.90 -7.68
CA ALA A 53 -0.35 11.89 -6.99
C ALA A 53 -0.60 11.86 -5.48
N PHE A 54 -1.86 11.72 -5.07
CA PHE A 54 -2.17 11.63 -3.65
C PHE A 54 -1.63 10.33 -3.06
N ALA A 55 -1.80 9.21 -3.75
CA ALA A 55 -1.32 7.92 -3.25
C ALA A 55 0.19 7.93 -3.05
N ALA A 56 0.93 8.49 -4.01
CA ALA A 56 2.38 8.59 -3.91
C ALA A 56 2.80 9.49 -2.74
N GLU A 57 2.09 10.61 -2.55
CA GLU A 57 2.37 11.52 -1.46
C GLU A 57 2.14 10.86 -0.10
N LEU A 58 1.01 10.19 0.06
CA LEU A 58 0.71 9.50 1.30
C LEU A 58 1.71 8.38 1.57
N ALA A 59 2.08 7.63 0.54
CA ALA A 59 3.08 6.57 0.68
C ALA A 59 4.42 7.14 1.16
N GLY A 60 4.82 8.29 0.61
CA GLY A 60 6.03 8.97 1.05
C GLY A 60 5.97 9.41 2.51
N GLN A 61 4.82 9.89 2.95
CA GLN A 61 4.63 10.29 4.35
C GLN A 61 4.75 9.08 5.27
N ILE A 62 4.13 7.96 4.89
CA ILE A 62 4.19 6.74 5.69
C ILE A 62 5.63 6.23 5.77
N ALA A 63 6.32 6.17 4.64
CA ALA A 63 7.69 5.68 4.61
C ALA A 63 8.65 6.58 5.39
N GLY A 64 8.39 7.89 5.39
CA GLY A 64 9.22 8.84 6.11
C GLY A 64 8.93 8.92 7.61
N SER A 65 7.75 8.48 8.05
CA SER A 65 7.35 8.55 9.45
C SER A 65 6.58 7.28 9.85
N PRO A 66 7.21 6.11 9.76
CA PRO A 66 6.47 4.87 10.01
C PRO A 66 5.89 4.79 11.41
N ARG A 67 6.54 5.40 12.40
CA ARG A 67 6.01 5.37 13.78
C ARG A 67 4.67 6.08 13.89
N THR A 68 4.48 7.16 13.13
CA THR A 68 3.23 7.92 13.13
C THR A 68 2.08 7.07 12.61
N TYR A 69 2.36 6.22 11.63
CA TYR A 69 1.31 5.40 11.00
C TYR A 69 1.19 4.00 11.58
N TRP A 70 2.12 3.60 12.43
CA TRP A 70 2.11 2.25 13.00
C TRP A 70 0.78 1.89 13.68
N PRO A 71 0.14 2.79 14.45
CA PRO A 71 -1.16 2.45 15.06
C PRO A 71 -2.26 2.15 14.04
N ARG A 72 -2.08 2.59 12.80
CA ARG A 72 -3.05 2.32 11.72
C ARG A 72 -2.71 1.09 10.91
N ASN A 73 -1.62 0.40 11.23
CA ASN A 73 -1.19 -0.76 10.48
C ASN A 73 -2.21 -1.90 10.64
N VAL A 74 -2.74 -2.37 9.50
CA VAL A 74 -3.71 -3.45 9.48
C VAL A 74 -2.98 -4.79 9.52
N THR A 75 -3.39 -5.68 10.41
CA THR A 75 -2.77 -6.99 10.57
C THR A 75 -3.83 -8.09 10.41
N GLY A 76 -3.37 -9.33 10.44
CA GLY A 76 -4.27 -10.48 10.40
C GLY A 76 -4.58 -10.95 8.98
N PRO A 77 -5.74 -11.59 8.78
CA PRO A 77 -6.06 -12.18 7.47
C PRO A 77 -6.04 -11.20 6.31
N LEU A 78 -6.43 -9.94 6.55
CA LEU A 78 -6.44 -8.94 5.50
C LEU A 78 -5.03 -8.67 4.98
N GLN A 79 -4.04 -8.70 5.86
CA GLN A 79 -2.65 -8.52 5.46
C GLN A 79 -2.21 -9.61 4.48
N ASN A 80 -2.64 -10.86 4.74
CA ASN A 80 -2.33 -11.97 3.85
C ASN A 80 -3.04 -11.80 2.50
N GLN A 81 -4.28 -11.31 2.50
CA GLN A 81 -5.00 -11.06 1.25
C GLN A 81 -4.32 -10.00 0.41
N VAL A 82 -3.83 -8.94 1.04
CA VAL A 82 -3.08 -7.90 0.35
C VAL A 82 -1.81 -8.49 -0.28
N HIS A 83 -1.09 -9.28 0.49
CA HIS A 83 0.13 -9.89 -0.01
C HIS A 83 -0.12 -10.76 -1.23
N GLU A 84 -1.15 -11.60 -1.18
CA GLU A 84 -1.50 -12.45 -2.30
C GLU A 84 -1.95 -11.64 -3.52
N ALA A 85 -2.70 -10.58 -3.31
CA ALA A 85 -3.15 -9.73 -4.41
C ALA A 85 -1.97 -9.07 -5.11
N ILE A 86 -0.98 -8.62 -4.34
CA ILE A 86 0.22 -8.01 -4.91
C ILE A 86 1.04 -9.04 -5.68
N MET A 87 1.18 -10.24 -5.13
CA MET A 87 1.92 -11.30 -5.83
C MET A 87 1.26 -11.66 -7.15
N THR A 88 -0.06 -11.77 -7.16
CA THR A 88 -0.81 -12.07 -8.37
C THR A 88 -0.62 -10.94 -9.40
N HIS A 89 -0.72 -9.69 -8.95
CA HIS A 89 -0.53 -8.54 -9.81
C HIS A 89 0.86 -8.55 -10.45
N GLN A 90 1.89 -8.82 -9.66
CA GLN A 90 3.26 -8.87 -10.17
C GLN A 90 3.44 -9.95 -11.22
N ARG A 91 2.84 -11.11 -11.02
CA ARG A 91 2.91 -12.20 -12.01
C ARG A 91 2.22 -11.81 -13.30
N GLU A 92 1.05 -11.15 -13.20
CA GLU A 92 0.26 -10.79 -14.38
C GLU A 92 0.91 -9.68 -15.19
N THR A 93 1.60 -8.76 -14.52
CA THR A 93 2.22 -7.62 -15.19
C THR A 93 3.67 -7.87 -15.56
N GLY A 94 4.26 -8.96 -15.11
CA GLY A 94 5.67 -9.24 -15.36
C GLY A 94 6.60 -8.41 -14.51
N THR A 95 6.10 -7.71 -13.48
CA THR A 95 6.94 -6.89 -12.62
C THR A 95 7.21 -7.59 -11.31
N GLY A 96 7.51 -8.86 -11.33
CA GLY A 96 7.78 -9.61 -10.12
C GLY A 96 8.85 -8.96 -9.24
N PRO A 97 9.04 -9.51 -8.04
CA PRO A 97 10.01 -8.95 -7.11
C PRO A 97 11.34 -8.99 -7.82
N ALA A 98 12.06 -8.09 -7.59
CA ALA A 98 13.26 -8.00 -8.21
C ALA A 98 13.99 -9.12 -7.98
N ARG A 99 13.82 -9.77 -8.30
CA ARG A 99 14.43 -10.53 -8.37
C ARG A 99 15.61 -10.45 -8.25
#